data_a45505f64e996bbc9f12c3966ee6a8e8
#
_entry.id   a45505f64e996bbc9f12c3966ee6a8e8
#
_cell.length_a   1.000
_cell.length_b   1.000
_cell.length_c   1.000
_cell.angle_alpha   90.00
_cell.angle_beta   90.00
_cell.angle_gamma   90.00
#
_symmetry.space_group_name_H-M   'P 1'
#
loop_
_entity.id
_entity.type
_entity.pdbx_description
1 polymer ?
#
loop_
_entity_poly.entity_id
_entity_poly.type
_entity_poly.pdbx_seq_one_letter_code
_entity_poly.pdbx_strand_id
1 'polypeptide(L)'
;MYIYKNAILDGQFNGGGKKFLLSKTSRGDIIFLSTKHGGGNMANTAYKSDIEIAQSAKMLPICDVAKNCGIDCELLENYGKYKAKIDYAPVLKKGGKKGKLVLVTAITPTPAGEGKTTTTIGLADGLRRIGKKSIVALREPSLGPVFGIKGGAAGGGYAQVVPMEDINLHFTGDFHAIGAANNLLAAMLDNHIQQGNALSIDPRKITWKRCVDMNDRQLRFVIDGLGGKANGTPREDGFDITVASEVMAVLCLADSLADLKERLSKIIVAYTYDDKPVTCADLKAQGAMTALLKDALKPNLVQTLEGAPALVHGGPFANIAHGCNSVIATKTALYLSDYTITEAGFGADLGAEKFF
;
A
#
# COMPACT_ATOMS: atom_id res chain seq x y z
N MET A 1 -10.43 -8.10 27.74
CA MET A 1 -11.68 -8.67 27.18
C MET A 1 -12.79 -7.63 27.39
N TYR A 2 -13.02 -6.78 26.39
CA TYR A 2 -14.08 -5.77 26.44
C TYR A 2 -15.30 -6.28 25.71
N ILE A 3 -16.40 -6.40 26.45
CA ILE A 3 -17.71 -6.80 25.90
C ILE A 3 -18.36 -5.55 25.31
N TYR A 4 -18.55 -5.55 23.99
CA TYR A 4 -19.26 -4.47 23.29
C TYR A 4 -20.77 -4.72 23.33
N LYS A 5 -21.53 -3.77 23.86
CA LYS A 5 -22.99 -3.76 23.77
C LYS A 5 -23.40 -3.30 22.36
N ASN A 6 -24.15 -4.15 21.67
CA ASN A 6 -24.68 -3.95 20.33
C ASN A 6 -25.70 -2.82 20.27
N ALA A 7 -25.49 -1.88 19.32
CA ALA A 7 -26.57 -1.11 18.74
C ALA A 7 -26.72 -1.56 17.28
N ILE A 8 -27.81 -2.25 16.99
CA ILE A 8 -28.16 -2.74 15.65
C ILE A 8 -28.84 -1.58 14.93
N LEU A 9 -28.25 -1.14 13.80
CA LEU A 9 -28.95 -0.35 12.79
C LEU A 9 -29.34 -1.33 11.68
N ASP A 10 -30.62 -1.68 11.60
CA ASP A 10 -31.18 -2.52 10.54
C ASP A 10 -31.19 -1.74 9.20
N GLY A 11 -30.22 -2.02 8.38
CA GLY A 11 -30.20 -1.66 6.97
C GLY A 11 -29.87 -2.90 6.15
N GLN A 12 -30.86 -3.56 5.56
CA GLN A 12 -30.64 -4.67 4.63
C GLN A 12 -30.32 -4.12 3.25
N PHE A 13 -29.09 -4.36 2.77
CA PHE A 13 -28.72 -4.16 1.38
C PHE A 13 -28.58 -5.53 0.69
N ASN A 14 -29.40 -5.80 -0.32
CA ASN A 14 -29.30 -6.98 -1.16
C ASN A 14 -28.44 -6.65 -2.40
N GLY A 15 -27.21 -7.11 -2.38
CA GLY A 15 -26.33 -7.14 -3.55
C GLY A 15 -25.60 -8.48 -3.60
N GLY A 16 -25.93 -9.32 -4.57
CA GLY A 16 -25.15 -10.53 -4.87
C GLY A 16 -25.08 -11.59 -3.76
N GLY A 17 -26.15 -11.87 -3.03
CA GLY A 17 -26.24 -13.03 -2.10
C GLY A 17 -25.44 -12.92 -0.79
N LYS A 18 -24.89 -11.75 -0.44
CA LYS A 18 -24.15 -11.51 0.80
C LYS A 18 -24.95 -10.60 1.75
N LYS A 19 -25.07 -11.00 3.02
CA LYS A 19 -25.64 -10.16 4.09
C LYS A 19 -24.53 -9.41 4.82
N PHE A 20 -24.70 -8.10 5.00
CA PHE A 20 -23.76 -7.24 5.73
C PHE A 20 -24.41 -6.78 7.05
N LEU A 21 -23.63 -6.82 8.13
CA LEU A 21 -24.00 -6.30 9.45
C LEU A 21 -23.10 -5.12 9.81
N LEU A 22 -23.71 -3.97 10.12
CA LEU A 22 -23.04 -2.75 10.57
C LEU A 22 -23.19 -2.61 12.09
N SER A 23 -22.11 -2.39 12.83
CA SER A 23 -22.19 -2.04 14.25
C SER A 23 -21.42 -0.74 14.54
N LYS A 24 -21.98 0.10 15.44
CA LYS A 24 -21.46 1.39 15.83
C LYS A 24 -20.88 1.34 17.23
N THR A 25 -19.71 1.96 17.47
CA THR A 25 -19.13 2.13 18.80
C THR A 25 -19.16 3.58 19.28
N SER A 26 -19.13 3.81 20.60
CA SER A 26 -19.29 5.12 21.24
C SER A 26 -18.05 6.04 21.21
N ARG A 27 -16.93 5.62 20.62
CA ARG A 27 -15.68 6.39 20.58
C ARG A 27 -14.98 6.33 19.22
N GLY A 28 -15.60 6.86 18.21
CA GLY A 28 -15.08 6.81 16.83
C GLY A 28 -15.77 5.69 16.04
N ASP A 29 -16.19 6.02 14.83
CA ASP A 29 -16.97 5.11 14.00
C ASP A 29 -16.05 4.02 13.41
N ILE A 30 -15.84 2.92 14.13
CA ILE A 30 -15.24 1.69 13.60
C ILE A 30 -16.37 0.79 13.16
N ILE A 31 -16.41 0.46 11.88
CA ILE A 31 -17.41 -0.43 11.30
C ILE A 31 -16.76 -1.80 11.07
N PHE A 32 -17.26 -2.82 11.77
CA PHE A 32 -16.88 -4.21 11.52
C PHE A 32 -17.90 -4.83 10.56
N LEU A 33 -17.42 -5.38 9.46
CA LEU A 33 -18.24 -6.07 8.48
C LEU A 33 -17.92 -7.56 8.52
N SER A 34 -18.91 -8.37 8.85
CA SER A 34 -18.81 -9.84 8.80
C SER A 34 -19.59 -10.35 7.59
N THR A 35 -18.96 -11.15 6.74
CA THR A 35 -19.64 -11.85 5.64
C THR A 35 -19.83 -13.32 6.00
N LYS A 36 -21.10 -13.82 6.02
CA LYS A 36 -21.37 -15.28 6.03
C LYS A 36 -21.45 -15.77 4.60
N HIS A 37 -20.66 -16.76 4.24
CA HIS A 37 -20.81 -17.50 2.99
C HIS A 37 -21.99 -18.46 3.13
N GLY A 38 -23.06 -18.20 2.37
CA GLY A 38 -24.12 -19.18 2.14
C GLY A 38 -23.76 -19.99 0.90
N GLY A 39 -23.42 -21.28 1.06
CA GLY A 39 -23.29 -22.21 -0.06
C GLY A 39 -24.66 -22.47 -0.67
N GLY A 40 -24.95 -21.89 -1.84
CA GLY A 40 -26.10 -22.22 -2.67
C GLY A 40 -25.62 -22.59 -4.07
N ASN A 41 -26.03 -23.75 -4.60
CA ASN A 41 -25.84 -24.12 -5.98
C ASN A 41 -26.53 -23.09 -6.88
N MET A 42 -25.76 -22.32 -7.64
CA MET A 42 -26.30 -21.40 -8.64
C MET A 42 -26.23 -22.02 -10.03
N ALA A 43 -27.33 -21.89 -10.76
CA ALA A 43 -27.45 -22.21 -12.17
C ALA A 43 -26.40 -21.45 -13.00
N ASN A 44 -25.94 -22.08 -14.06
CA ASN A 44 -24.85 -21.67 -14.97
C ASN A 44 -25.22 -20.42 -15.79
N THR A 45 -25.28 -19.25 -15.14
CA THR A 45 -25.24 -17.96 -15.84
C THR A 45 -23.76 -17.55 -15.92
N ALA A 46 -23.24 -17.40 -17.13
CA ALA A 46 -21.87 -16.96 -17.37
C ALA A 46 -21.66 -15.55 -16.78
N TYR A 47 -21.14 -15.49 -15.54
CA TYR A 47 -20.75 -14.22 -14.91
C TYR A 47 -19.49 -13.71 -15.60
N LYS A 48 -19.46 -12.39 -15.88
CA LYS A 48 -18.23 -11.73 -16.36
C LYS A 48 -17.12 -11.87 -15.33
N SER A 49 -15.91 -12.11 -15.78
CA SER A 49 -14.70 -12.07 -14.97
C SER A 49 -14.40 -10.63 -14.49
N ASP A 50 -13.57 -10.48 -13.45
CA ASP A 50 -13.19 -9.17 -12.93
C ASP A 50 -12.55 -8.29 -14.01
N ILE A 51 -11.73 -8.86 -14.90
CA ILE A 51 -11.10 -8.13 -16.01
C ILE A 51 -12.14 -7.67 -17.05
N GLU A 52 -13.10 -8.51 -17.41
CA GLU A 52 -14.16 -8.14 -18.36
C GLU A 52 -15.05 -7.03 -17.81
N ILE A 53 -15.32 -7.03 -16.50
CA ILE A 53 -16.05 -5.96 -15.82
C ILE A 53 -15.23 -4.67 -15.86
N ALA A 54 -13.95 -4.72 -15.49
CA ALA A 54 -13.06 -3.56 -15.50
C ALA A 54 -12.91 -2.94 -16.90
N GLN A 55 -12.69 -3.77 -17.93
CA GLN A 55 -12.55 -3.33 -19.32
C GLN A 55 -13.83 -2.75 -19.91
N SER A 56 -15.01 -3.18 -19.42
CA SER A 56 -16.30 -2.61 -19.83
C SER A 56 -16.64 -1.28 -19.15
N ALA A 57 -15.83 -0.82 -18.21
CA ALA A 57 -16.09 0.39 -17.43
C ALA A 57 -15.95 1.68 -18.27
N LYS A 58 -16.88 2.61 -18.08
CA LYS A 58 -16.79 3.97 -18.64
C LYS A 58 -16.09 4.87 -17.63
N MET A 59 -14.77 4.91 -17.70
CA MET A 59 -13.95 5.74 -16.81
C MET A 59 -14.07 7.22 -17.13
N LEU A 60 -14.15 8.05 -16.06
CA LEU A 60 -14.04 9.51 -16.16
C LEU A 60 -12.57 9.90 -16.38
N PRO A 61 -12.28 10.99 -17.09
CA PRO A 61 -10.94 11.59 -17.07
C PRO A 61 -10.51 11.91 -15.66
N ILE A 62 -9.22 11.69 -15.35
CA ILE A 62 -8.74 11.80 -13.95
C ILE A 62 -8.91 13.21 -13.36
N CYS A 63 -8.85 14.25 -14.20
CA CYS A 63 -9.11 15.61 -13.77
C CYS A 63 -10.56 15.80 -13.31
N ASP A 64 -11.53 15.12 -13.94
CA ASP A 64 -12.93 15.19 -13.51
C ASP A 64 -13.15 14.44 -12.18
N VAL A 65 -12.45 13.31 -11.99
CA VAL A 65 -12.42 12.61 -10.69
C VAL A 65 -11.85 13.52 -9.60
N ALA A 66 -10.75 14.25 -9.89
CA ALA A 66 -10.14 15.20 -8.94
C ALA A 66 -11.10 16.33 -8.57
N LYS A 67 -11.74 16.97 -9.55
CA LYS A 67 -12.75 18.02 -9.32
C LYS A 67 -13.89 17.53 -8.44
N ASN A 68 -14.35 16.29 -8.63
CA ASN A 68 -15.42 15.68 -7.83
C ASN A 68 -15.07 15.51 -6.34
N CYS A 69 -13.79 15.55 -5.99
CA CYS A 69 -13.34 15.55 -4.59
C CYS A 69 -12.69 16.88 -4.15
N GLY A 70 -12.76 17.93 -4.97
CA GLY A 70 -12.29 19.26 -4.63
C GLY A 70 -10.79 19.46 -4.77
N ILE A 71 -10.12 18.64 -5.59
CA ILE A 71 -8.72 18.81 -5.98
C ILE A 71 -8.67 19.61 -7.28
N ASP A 72 -7.84 20.64 -7.33
CA ASP A 72 -7.52 21.35 -8.57
C ASP A 72 -6.69 20.48 -9.48
N CYS A 73 -6.98 20.50 -10.79
CA CYS A 73 -6.23 19.75 -11.78
C CYS A 73 -4.76 20.18 -11.88
N GLU A 74 -4.42 21.41 -11.47
CA GLU A 74 -3.03 21.89 -11.41
C GLU A 74 -2.21 21.16 -10.34
N LEU A 75 -2.84 20.52 -9.35
CA LEU A 75 -2.19 19.69 -8.34
C LEU A 75 -1.98 18.24 -8.80
N LEU A 76 -2.28 17.92 -10.06
CA LEU A 76 -2.15 16.59 -10.62
C LEU A 76 -0.95 16.48 -11.56
N GLU A 77 -0.16 15.45 -11.37
CA GLU A 77 0.78 14.94 -12.37
C GLU A 77 0.12 13.75 -13.09
N ASN A 78 -0.32 13.96 -14.32
CA ASN A 78 -1.05 12.96 -15.07
C ASN A 78 -0.15 11.83 -15.58
N TYR A 79 -0.55 10.60 -15.29
CA TYR A 79 0.01 9.37 -15.85
C TYR A 79 -0.98 8.77 -16.86
N GLY A 80 -1.20 9.47 -17.97
CA GLY A 80 -2.23 9.18 -18.95
C GLY A 80 -3.57 9.80 -18.56
N LYS A 81 -4.67 9.26 -19.13
CA LYS A 81 -6.02 9.85 -19.03
C LYS A 81 -6.74 9.55 -17.72
N TYR A 82 -6.43 8.43 -17.07
CA TYR A 82 -7.27 7.83 -16.02
C TYR A 82 -6.56 7.66 -14.67
N LYS A 83 -5.30 8.07 -14.56
CA LYS A 83 -4.52 8.04 -13.33
C LYS A 83 -3.61 9.25 -13.21
N ALA A 84 -3.34 9.70 -12.00
CA ALA A 84 -2.45 10.82 -11.73
C ALA A 84 -1.83 10.68 -10.33
N LYS A 85 -0.70 11.33 -10.11
CA LYS A 85 -0.19 11.61 -8.78
C LYS A 85 -0.74 12.94 -8.28
N ILE A 86 -0.96 13.03 -6.96
CA ILE A 86 -1.45 14.26 -6.32
C ILE A 86 -0.27 14.96 -5.64
N ASP A 87 -0.09 16.25 -5.92
CA ASP A 87 0.68 17.10 -5.02
C ASP A 87 -0.13 17.30 -3.73
N TYR A 88 0.18 16.49 -2.73
CA TYR A 88 -0.56 16.43 -1.47
C TYR A 88 -0.26 17.59 -0.53
N ALA A 89 0.92 18.23 -0.66
CA ALA A 89 1.38 19.23 0.28
C ALA A 89 0.45 20.47 0.34
N PRO A 90 -0.02 21.05 -0.78
CA PRO A 90 -1.00 22.12 -0.75
C PRO A 90 -2.34 21.70 -0.14
N VAL A 91 -2.78 20.45 -0.39
CA VAL A 91 -4.03 19.89 0.18
C VAL A 91 -3.94 19.83 1.70
N LEU A 92 -2.85 19.27 2.24
CA LEU A 92 -2.64 19.17 3.68
C LEU A 92 -2.44 20.54 4.34
N LYS A 93 -1.73 21.48 3.66
CA LYS A 93 -1.50 22.84 4.15
C LYS A 93 -2.78 23.67 4.23
N LYS A 94 -3.71 23.50 3.28
CA LYS A 94 -5.00 24.18 3.29
C LYS A 94 -5.78 23.84 4.56
N GLY A 95 -5.61 22.62 5.07
CA GLY A 95 -6.31 22.17 6.28
C GLY A 95 -7.82 22.13 6.09
N GLY A 96 -8.53 22.17 7.19
CA GLY A 96 -9.99 22.19 7.20
C GLY A 96 -10.60 21.12 8.10
N LYS A 97 -11.90 20.92 7.96
CA LYS A 97 -12.60 19.86 8.69
C LYS A 97 -12.22 18.50 8.11
N LYS A 98 -11.67 17.62 8.95
CA LYS A 98 -11.40 16.24 8.59
C LYS A 98 -12.69 15.45 8.56
N GLY A 99 -12.81 14.57 7.54
CA GLY A 99 -13.83 13.55 7.48
C GLY A 99 -13.66 12.46 8.54
N LYS A 100 -14.57 11.50 8.54
CA LYS A 100 -14.49 10.33 9.41
C LYS A 100 -13.66 9.24 8.75
N LEU A 101 -12.77 8.62 9.54
CA LEU A 101 -11.98 7.47 9.11
C LEU A 101 -12.74 6.19 9.42
N VAL A 102 -12.88 5.33 8.41
CA VAL A 102 -13.49 4.01 8.52
C VAL A 102 -12.44 2.98 8.15
N LEU A 103 -12.07 2.13 9.11
CA LEU A 103 -11.15 1.01 8.89
C LEU A 103 -11.94 -0.27 8.65
N VAL A 104 -11.68 -0.91 7.50
CA VAL A 104 -12.21 -2.23 7.18
C VAL A 104 -11.16 -3.28 7.50
N THR A 105 -11.52 -4.24 8.34
CA THR A 105 -10.64 -5.35 8.73
C THR A 105 -11.42 -6.65 8.78
N ALA A 106 -10.73 -7.77 8.93
CA ALA A 106 -11.33 -9.09 9.15
C ALA A 106 -11.01 -9.58 10.58
N ILE A 107 -11.86 -10.40 11.15
CA ILE A 107 -11.59 -11.00 12.46
C ILE A 107 -10.39 -11.93 12.36
N THR A 108 -10.35 -12.78 11.33
CA THR A 108 -9.31 -13.79 11.10
C THR A 108 -8.98 -13.85 9.61
N PRO A 109 -7.70 -13.97 9.21
CA PRO A 109 -7.34 -14.15 7.81
C PRO A 109 -7.73 -15.54 7.32
N THR A 110 -8.07 -15.66 6.02
CA THR A 110 -8.35 -16.93 5.34
C THR A 110 -7.49 -17.09 4.10
N PRO A 111 -7.16 -18.33 3.66
CA PRO A 111 -6.39 -18.54 2.45
C PRO A 111 -7.02 -17.94 1.19
N ALA A 112 -8.35 -17.93 1.11
CA ALA A 112 -9.10 -17.39 -0.03
C ALA A 112 -9.26 -15.86 0.00
N GLY A 113 -8.82 -15.20 1.08
CA GLY A 113 -9.10 -13.78 1.34
C GLY A 113 -10.50 -13.54 1.91
N GLU A 114 -10.68 -12.41 2.58
CA GLU A 114 -11.91 -12.07 3.32
C GLU A 114 -12.79 -11.06 2.59
N GLY A 115 -12.33 -10.54 1.45
CA GLY A 115 -13.03 -9.53 0.67
C GLY A 115 -12.98 -8.13 1.29
N LYS A 116 -11.95 -7.81 2.07
CA LYS A 116 -11.76 -6.47 2.67
C LYS A 116 -11.77 -5.37 1.62
N THR A 117 -10.98 -5.49 0.56
CA THR A 117 -10.89 -4.50 -0.52
C THR A 117 -12.24 -4.33 -1.22
N THR A 118 -12.91 -5.43 -1.58
CA THR A 118 -14.26 -5.40 -2.19
C THR A 118 -15.26 -4.69 -1.28
N THR A 119 -15.21 -4.97 0.03
CA THR A 119 -16.08 -4.33 1.02
C THR A 119 -15.76 -2.83 1.17
N THR A 120 -14.48 -2.47 1.20
CA THR A 120 -14.00 -1.08 1.31
C THR A 120 -14.51 -0.24 0.13
N ILE A 121 -14.37 -0.75 -1.09
CA ILE A 121 -14.83 -0.08 -2.31
C ILE A 121 -16.35 -0.01 -2.35
N GLY A 122 -17.04 -1.12 -2.12
CA GLY A 122 -18.50 -1.18 -2.13
C GLY A 122 -19.14 -0.26 -1.08
N LEU A 123 -18.52 -0.11 0.10
CA LEU A 123 -18.98 0.84 1.11
C LEU A 123 -18.82 2.29 0.64
N ALA A 124 -17.69 2.62 0.01
CA ALA A 124 -17.46 3.96 -0.53
C ALA A 124 -18.48 4.33 -1.62
N ASP A 125 -18.72 3.43 -2.56
CA ASP A 125 -19.71 3.61 -3.62
C ASP A 125 -21.13 3.73 -3.04
N GLY A 126 -21.48 2.90 -2.05
CA GLY A 126 -22.76 2.98 -1.34
C GLY A 126 -22.96 4.32 -0.62
N LEU A 127 -21.93 4.85 0.04
CA LEU A 127 -21.97 6.17 0.69
C LEU A 127 -22.20 7.30 -0.35
N ARG A 128 -21.56 7.22 -1.51
CA ARG A 128 -21.78 8.22 -2.59
C ARG A 128 -23.21 8.18 -3.11
N ARG A 129 -23.79 7.00 -3.26
CA ARG A 129 -25.20 6.84 -3.70
C ARG A 129 -26.21 7.49 -2.76
N ILE A 130 -25.88 7.63 -1.48
CA ILE A 130 -26.70 8.36 -0.49
C ILE A 130 -26.22 9.81 -0.28
N GLY A 131 -25.44 10.37 -1.21
CA GLY A 131 -25.04 11.78 -1.23
C GLY A 131 -23.90 12.16 -0.29
N LYS A 132 -23.13 11.18 0.25
CA LYS A 132 -21.94 11.45 1.06
C LYS A 132 -20.69 11.52 0.20
N LYS A 133 -19.79 12.44 0.52
CA LYS A 133 -18.46 12.48 -0.10
C LYS A 133 -17.58 11.41 0.52
N SER A 134 -17.30 10.34 -0.22
CA SER A 134 -16.41 9.26 0.22
C SER A 134 -15.17 9.16 -0.68
N ILE A 135 -14.05 8.80 -0.09
CA ILE A 135 -12.79 8.48 -0.77
C ILE A 135 -12.26 7.16 -0.21
N VAL A 136 -11.78 6.30 -1.09
CA VAL A 136 -11.12 5.04 -0.72
C VAL A 136 -9.62 5.29 -0.64
N ALA A 137 -8.96 4.75 0.39
CA ALA A 137 -7.50 4.75 0.51
C ALA A 137 -7.00 3.30 0.61
N LEU A 138 -6.30 2.83 -0.41
CA LEU A 138 -5.91 1.43 -0.59
C LEU A 138 -4.40 1.28 -0.70
N ARG A 139 -3.94 0.05 -0.46
CA ARG A 139 -2.57 -0.35 -0.79
C ARG A 139 -2.45 -0.61 -2.28
N GLU A 140 -1.27 -0.29 -2.81
CA GLU A 140 -0.87 -0.68 -4.16
C GLU A 140 -0.52 -2.18 -4.18
N PRO A 141 -0.95 -2.94 -5.21
CA PRO A 141 -0.64 -4.36 -5.33
C PRO A 141 0.81 -4.60 -5.78
N SER A 142 1.44 -5.63 -5.21
CA SER A 142 2.76 -6.13 -5.62
C SER A 142 2.63 -7.12 -6.77
N LEU A 143 3.57 -7.12 -7.71
CA LEU A 143 3.59 -8.03 -8.86
C LEU A 143 3.63 -9.50 -8.44
N GLY A 144 4.37 -9.85 -7.39
CA GLY A 144 4.44 -11.22 -6.91
C GLY A 144 3.05 -11.80 -6.59
N PRO A 145 2.25 -11.19 -5.70
CA PRO A 145 0.86 -11.59 -5.46
C PRO A 145 -0.07 -11.51 -6.68
N VAL A 146 0.11 -10.53 -7.58
CA VAL A 146 -0.70 -10.38 -8.80
C VAL A 146 -0.55 -11.61 -9.70
N PHE A 147 0.66 -12.06 -9.92
CA PHE A 147 0.96 -13.28 -10.71
C PHE A 147 0.91 -14.56 -9.87
N GLY A 148 0.56 -14.47 -8.58
CA GLY A 148 0.39 -15.60 -7.68
C GLY A 148 -1.06 -16.06 -7.54
N ILE A 149 -1.32 -16.91 -6.53
CA ILE A 149 -2.65 -17.50 -6.27
C ILE A 149 -3.70 -16.44 -5.93
N LYS A 150 -3.30 -15.31 -5.33
CA LYS A 150 -4.23 -14.25 -4.92
C LYS A 150 -4.77 -13.42 -6.10
N GLY A 151 -4.04 -13.36 -7.21
CA GLY A 151 -4.37 -12.48 -8.32
C GLY A 151 -4.25 -10.98 -7.95
N GLY A 152 -4.89 -10.11 -8.73
CA GLY A 152 -4.85 -8.66 -8.53
C GLY A 152 -5.56 -8.18 -7.26
N ALA A 153 -5.17 -6.99 -6.78
CA ALA A 153 -5.69 -6.39 -5.54
C ALA A 153 -6.60 -5.17 -5.78
N ALA A 154 -7.15 -5.03 -6.99
CA ALA A 154 -8.01 -3.89 -7.35
C ALA A 154 -9.48 -4.03 -6.89
N GLY A 155 -9.78 -4.96 -6.00
CA GLY A 155 -11.15 -5.35 -5.63
C GLY A 155 -11.65 -6.54 -6.45
N GLY A 156 -12.97 -6.76 -6.53
CA GLY A 156 -13.56 -7.86 -7.29
C GLY A 156 -15.02 -7.64 -7.64
N GLY A 157 -15.50 -8.29 -8.71
CA GLY A 157 -16.84 -8.10 -9.24
C GLY A 157 -17.08 -6.65 -9.63
N TYR A 158 -18.20 -6.11 -9.17
CA TYR A 158 -18.57 -4.71 -9.40
C TYR A 158 -18.01 -3.72 -8.37
N ALA A 159 -17.22 -4.18 -7.40
CA ALA A 159 -16.52 -3.32 -6.44
C ALA A 159 -15.02 -3.34 -6.73
N GLN A 160 -14.60 -2.60 -7.74
CA GLN A 160 -13.23 -2.49 -8.21
C GLN A 160 -12.77 -1.05 -8.36
N VAL A 161 -11.45 -0.81 -8.24
CA VAL A 161 -10.77 0.40 -8.70
C VAL A 161 -10.21 0.19 -10.10
N VAL A 162 -10.31 1.21 -10.93
CA VAL A 162 -9.89 1.18 -12.35
C VAL A 162 -8.98 2.38 -12.67
N PRO A 163 -8.03 2.24 -13.61
CA PRO A 163 -7.81 1.12 -14.54
C PRO A 163 -7.14 -0.09 -13.87
N MET A 164 -7.78 -1.26 -13.90
CA MET A 164 -7.37 -2.44 -13.15
C MET A 164 -6.00 -2.97 -13.59
N GLU A 165 -5.77 -3.08 -14.90
CA GLU A 165 -4.52 -3.62 -15.45
C GLU A 165 -3.33 -2.74 -15.07
N ASP A 166 -3.47 -1.42 -15.18
CA ASP A 166 -2.41 -0.48 -14.83
C ASP A 166 -2.05 -0.57 -13.35
N ILE A 167 -3.09 -0.64 -12.48
CA ILE A 167 -2.90 -0.73 -11.02
C ILE A 167 -2.19 -2.02 -10.64
N ASN A 168 -2.52 -3.13 -11.28
CA ASN A 168 -1.95 -4.45 -10.98
C ASN A 168 -0.56 -4.69 -11.58
N LEU A 169 -0.09 -3.83 -12.46
CA LEU A 169 1.23 -3.94 -13.08
C LEU A 169 2.19 -2.87 -12.53
N HIS A 170 2.77 -2.05 -13.40
CA HIS A 170 3.77 -1.05 -12.98
C HIS A 170 3.16 0.25 -12.46
N PHE A 171 1.88 0.43 -12.62
CA PHE A 171 1.05 1.55 -12.18
C PHE A 171 1.66 2.94 -12.50
N THR A 172 2.32 3.57 -11.54
CA THR A 172 3.05 4.83 -11.69
C THR A 172 4.54 4.71 -11.36
N GLY A 173 5.02 3.49 -11.08
CA GLY A 173 6.42 3.20 -10.85
C GLY A 173 6.88 3.29 -9.39
N ASP A 174 5.97 3.38 -8.41
CA ASP A 174 6.33 3.55 -7.00
C ASP A 174 7.14 2.36 -6.46
N PHE A 175 6.71 1.12 -6.78
CA PHE A 175 7.43 -0.08 -6.36
C PHE A 175 8.81 -0.19 -7.01
N HIS A 176 8.90 0.25 -8.27
CA HIS A 176 10.19 0.32 -8.95
C HIS A 176 11.15 1.32 -8.27
N ALA A 177 10.65 2.49 -7.89
CA ALA A 177 11.42 3.49 -7.16
C ALA A 177 11.88 2.96 -5.78
N ILE A 178 11.00 2.24 -5.07
CA ILE A 178 11.33 1.61 -3.78
C ILE A 178 12.41 0.55 -3.96
N GLY A 179 12.26 -0.33 -4.96
CA GLY A 179 13.26 -1.33 -5.28
C GLY A 179 14.61 -0.73 -5.65
N ALA A 180 14.61 0.34 -6.45
CA ALA A 180 15.81 1.07 -6.81
C ALA A 180 16.50 1.70 -5.58
N ALA A 181 15.75 2.34 -4.68
CA ALA A 181 16.29 2.93 -3.45
C ALA A 181 16.86 1.86 -2.50
N ASN A 182 16.16 0.74 -2.33
CA ASN A 182 16.62 -0.40 -1.52
C ASN A 182 17.94 -0.97 -2.06
N ASN A 183 18.00 -1.20 -3.38
CA ASN A 183 19.15 -1.82 -4.01
C ASN A 183 20.33 -0.84 -4.14
N LEU A 184 20.07 0.47 -4.24
CA LEU A 184 21.11 1.50 -4.14
C LEU A 184 21.82 1.40 -2.77
N LEU A 185 21.07 1.30 -1.68
CA LEU A 185 21.64 1.19 -0.34
C LEU A 185 22.50 -0.09 -0.21
N ALA A 186 22.03 -1.23 -0.73
CA ALA A 186 22.79 -2.48 -0.76
C ALA A 186 24.10 -2.33 -1.58
N ALA A 187 24.03 -1.72 -2.75
CA ALA A 187 25.19 -1.49 -3.60
C ALA A 187 26.21 -0.53 -2.94
N MET A 188 25.73 0.52 -2.25
CA MET A 188 26.61 1.45 -1.53
C MET A 188 27.29 0.78 -0.34
N LEU A 189 26.59 -0.10 0.38
CA LEU A 189 27.15 -0.90 1.47
C LEU A 189 28.29 -1.80 0.98
N ASP A 190 28.04 -2.58 -0.09
CA ASP A 190 29.06 -3.48 -0.65
C ASP A 190 30.23 -2.73 -1.24
N ASN A 191 29.97 -1.59 -1.92
CA ASN A 191 31.03 -0.71 -2.41
C ASN A 191 31.87 -0.11 -1.27
N HIS A 192 31.26 0.27 -0.14
CA HIS A 192 31.98 0.77 1.02
C HIS A 192 32.97 -0.27 1.57
N ILE A 193 32.54 -1.53 1.66
CA ILE A 193 33.42 -2.64 2.09
C ILE A 193 34.55 -2.82 1.09
N GLN A 194 34.26 -2.84 -0.21
CA GLN A 194 35.23 -3.02 -1.29
C GLN A 194 36.27 -1.89 -1.34
N GLN A 195 35.90 -0.64 -1.01
CA GLN A 195 36.76 0.54 -1.07
C GLN A 195 37.54 0.79 0.25
N GLY A 196 37.75 -0.22 1.06
CA GLY A 196 38.59 -0.17 2.25
C GLY A 196 37.87 -0.18 3.58
N ASN A 197 36.54 -0.30 3.59
CA ASN A 197 35.74 -0.57 4.79
C ASN A 197 36.07 0.34 5.99
N ALA A 198 36.11 1.65 5.77
CA ALA A 198 36.46 2.63 6.80
C ALA A 198 35.55 2.59 8.04
N LEU A 199 34.32 2.08 7.91
CA LEU A 199 33.39 1.87 9.03
C LEU A 199 33.62 0.56 9.76
N SER A 200 34.59 -0.26 9.37
CA SER A 200 34.89 -1.56 10.00
C SER A 200 33.69 -2.52 10.04
N ILE A 201 32.87 -2.54 9.00
CA ILE A 201 31.70 -3.43 8.89
C ILE A 201 32.16 -4.88 8.83
N ASP A 202 31.56 -5.75 9.65
CA ASP A 202 31.72 -7.20 9.54
C ASP A 202 30.81 -7.74 8.43
N PRO A 203 31.36 -8.26 7.29
CA PRO A 203 30.53 -8.76 6.19
C PRO A 203 29.57 -9.90 6.57
N ARG A 204 29.81 -10.56 7.71
CA ARG A 204 28.93 -11.61 8.25
C ARG A 204 27.78 -11.07 9.08
N LYS A 205 27.78 -9.76 9.40
CA LYS A 205 26.76 -9.08 10.21
C LYS A 205 26.00 -8.03 9.41
N ILE A 206 25.89 -8.21 8.10
CA ILE A 206 25.06 -7.39 7.25
C ILE A 206 23.61 -7.85 7.39
N THR A 207 22.71 -6.91 7.73
CA THR A 207 21.28 -7.17 7.90
C THR A 207 20.46 -6.72 6.68
N TRP A 208 21.04 -5.87 5.83
CA TRP A 208 20.39 -5.32 4.66
C TRP A 208 20.48 -6.27 3.48
N LYS A 209 19.33 -6.61 2.88
CA LYS A 209 19.22 -7.43 1.68
C LYS A 209 18.80 -6.60 0.48
N ARG A 210 19.02 -7.13 -0.70
CA ARG A 210 18.43 -6.65 -1.95
C ARG A 210 16.95 -6.93 -1.99
N CYS A 211 16.23 -6.36 -2.97
CA CYS A 211 14.83 -6.71 -3.20
C CYS A 211 14.49 -6.79 -4.69
N VAL A 212 13.42 -7.53 -4.97
CA VAL A 212 12.79 -7.65 -6.29
C VAL A 212 11.28 -7.82 -6.07
N ASP A 213 10.45 -7.16 -6.90
CA ASP A 213 9.00 -7.25 -6.72
C ASP A 213 8.42 -8.53 -7.35
N MET A 214 8.91 -9.68 -6.89
CA MET A 214 8.48 -11.01 -7.34
C MET A 214 8.60 -12.01 -6.19
N ASN A 215 7.71 -13.02 -6.16
CA ASN A 215 7.84 -14.15 -5.26
C ASN A 215 8.88 -15.13 -5.84
N ASP A 216 10.15 -14.95 -5.49
CA ASP A 216 11.24 -15.80 -5.96
C ASP A 216 11.98 -16.46 -4.79
N ARG A 217 11.68 -17.75 -4.54
CA ARG A 217 12.33 -18.50 -3.47
C ARG A 217 13.78 -18.90 -3.80
N GLN A 218 14.18 -18.90 -5.06
CA GLN A 218 15.56 -19.21 -5.47
C GLN A 218 16.54 -18.11 -5.03
N LEU A 219 16.04 -16.87 -4.91
CA LEU A 219 16.84 -15.70 -4.52
C LEU A 219 16.83 -15.41 -3.01
N ARG A 220 16.21 -16.25 -2.17
CA ARG A 220 16.15 -16.00 -0.71
C ARG A 220 17.50 -16.05 -0.04
N PHE A 221 18.37 -16.91 -0.52
CA PHE A 221 19.75 -17.06 -0.06
C PHE A 221 20.65 -17.23 -1.28
N VAL A 222 21.57 -16.29 -1.49
CA VAL A 222 22.53 -16.28 -2.58
C VAL A 222 23.92 -15.95 -2.04
N ILE A 223 24.95 -16.26 -2.79
CA ILE A 223 26.28 -15.73 -2.55
C ILE A 223 26.53 -14.69 -3.64
N ASP A 224 26.75 -13.44 -3.22
CA ASP A 224 27.12 -12.32 -4.11
C ASP A 224 28.64 -12.05 -4.08
N GLY A 225 29.09 -11.08 -4.87
CA GLY A 225 30.50 -10.66 -4.91
C GLY A 225 31.45 -11.68 -5.55
N LEU A 226 30.96 -12.72 -6.22
CA LEU A 226 31.80 -13.71 -6.92
C LEU A 226 32.47 -13.10 -8.16
N GLY A 227 33.55 -13.74 -8.63
CA GLY A 227 34.29 -13.31 -9.84
C GLY A 227 35.61 -12.58 -9.54
N GLY A 228 36.09 -12.68 -8.31
CA GLY A 228 37.40 -12.17 -7.87
C GLY A 228 37.38 -10.71 -7.39
N LYS A 229 38.54 -10.23 -7.03
CA LYS A 229 38.75 -8.95 -6.33
C LYS A 229 38.10 -7.74 -7.00
N ALA A 230 37.95 -7.75 -8.32
CA ALA A 230 37.30 -6.65 -9.04
C ALA A 230 35.79 -6.54 -8.81
N ASN A 231 35.13 -7.62 -8.37
CA ASN A 231 33.66 -7.71 -8.24
C ASN A 231 33.15 -7.53 -6.81
N GLY A 232 34.01 -7.51 -5.82
CA GLY A 232 33.61 -7.29 -4.43
C GLY A 232 34.08 -8.40 -3.47
N THR A 233 33.51 -8.38 -2.27
CA THR A 233 33.79 -9.38 -1.22
C THR A 233 32.66 -10.41 -1.22
N PRO A 234 32.92 -11.71 -1.49
CA PRO A 234 31.90 -12.75 -1.43
C PRO A 234 31.25 -12.81 -0.06
N ARG A 235 29.90 -12.77 -0.03
CA ARG A 235 29.12 -12.89 1.19
C ARG A 235 27.74 -13.50 0.91
N GLU A 236 27.07 -13.94 1.98
CA GLU A 236 25.65 -14.27 1.91
C GLU A 236 24.82 -13.01 1.70
N ASP A 237 23.88 -13.06 0.78
CA ASP A 237 22.85 -12.05 0.53
C ASP A 237 21.51 -12.74 0.22
N GLY A 238 20.52 -11.99 -0.20
CA GLY A 238 19.23 -12.48 -0.66
C GLY A 238 18.39 -11.36 -1.25
N PHE A 239 17.29 -11.75 -1.87
CA PHE A 239 16.32 -10.80 -2.41
C PHE A 239 15.00 -10.99 -1.70
N ASP A 240 14.60 -10.00 -0.91
CA ASP A 240 13.25 -9.93 -0.36
C ASP A 240 12.29 -9.37 -1.40
N ILE A 241 10.99 -9.64 -1.25
CA ILE A 241 10.00 -9.00 -2.10
C ILE A 241 9.91 -7.50 -1.76
N THR A 242 9.76 -6.63 -2.76
CA THR A 242 9.80 -5.16 -2.56
C THR A 242 8.83 -4.66 -1.46
N VAL A 243 7.67 -5.29 -1.33
CA VAL A 243 6.69 -4.94 -0.27
C VAL A 243 7.11 -5.35 1.15
N ALA A 244 8.17 -6.15 1.28
CA ALA A 244 8.80 -6.49 2.56
C ALA A 244 10.00 -5.58 2.88
N SER A 245 10.43 -4.74 1.94
CA SER A 245 11.52 -3.77 2.17
C SER A 245 11.15 -2.78 3.28
N GLU A 246 12.12 -2.49 4.15
CA GLU A 246 11.98 -1.43 5.16
C GLU A 246 11.76 -0.06 4.50
N VAL A 247 12.29 0.17 3.29
CA VAL A 247 12.05 1.40 2.50
C VAL A 247 10.55 1.58 2.22
N MET A 248 9.83 0.50 1.89
CA MET A 248 8.38 0.53 1.70
C MET A 248 7.66 0.97 2.98
N ALA A 249 8.02 0.41 4.13
CA ALA A 249 7.42 0.76 5.41
C ALA A 249 7.71 2.21 5.79
N VAL A 250 8.95 2.66 5.62
CA VAL A 250 9.39 4.03 5.90
C VAL A 250 8.67 5.03 5.01
N LEU A 251 8.54 4.77 3.71
CA LEU A 251 7.80 5.63 2.76
C LEU A 251 6.33 5.77 3.18
N CYS A 252 5.68 4.68 3.58
CA CYS A 252 4.29 4.70 3.99
C CYS A 252 4.03 5.44 5.31
N LEU A 253 5.02 5.48 6.21
CA LEU A 253 4.93 6.17 7.51
C LEU A 253 5.39 7.63 7.43
N ALA A 254 6.10 8.02 6.38
CA ALA A 254 6.55 9.39 6.21
C ALA A 254 5.38 10.35 5.97
N ASP A 255 5.50 11.59 6.44
CA ASP A 255 4.52 12.65 6.23
C ASP A 255 5.00 13.78 5.31
N SER A 256 6.30 13.81 5.01
CA SER A 256 6.95 14.77 4.12
C SER A 256 8.24 14.22 3.54
N LEU A 257 8.79 14.90 2.54
CA LEU A 257 10.09 14.52 1.95
C LEU A 257 11.24 14.66 2.96
N ALA A 258 11.16 15.64 3.85
CA ALA A 258 12.15 15.85 4.91
C ALA A 258 12.08 14.72 5.96
N ASP A 259 10.87 14.36 6.41
CA ASP A 259 10.64 13.25 7.33
C ASP A 259 11.06 11.91 6.70
N LEU A 260 10.75 11.69 5.40
CA LEU A 260 11.24 10.52 4.68
C LEU A 260 12.77 10.41 4.74
N LYS A 261 13.49 11.49 4.43
CA LYS A 261 14.96 11.53 4.48
C LYS A 261 15.50 11.23 5.88
N GLU A 262 14.87 11.80 6.90
CA GLU A 262 15.27 11.57 8.30
C GLU A 262 15.04 10.10 8.70
N ARG A 263 13.90 9.51 8.37
CA ARG A 263 13.60 8.09 8.66
C ARG A 263 14.56 7.16 7.93
N LEU A 264 14.81 7.39 6.64
CA LEU A 264 15.78 6.61 5.86
C LEU A 264 17.18 6.64 6.48
N SER A 265 17.60 7.79 7.02
CA SER A 265 18.91 7.93 7.67
C SER A 265 19.14 6.98 8.85
N LYS A 266 18.08 6.58 9.52
CA LYS A 266 18.09 5.74 10.75
C LYS A 266 18.08 4.23 10.46
N ILE A 267 17.90 3.80 9.21
CA ILE A 267 17.91 2.39 8.84
C ILE A 267 19.26 1.77 9.20
N ILE A 268 19.23 0.68 9.97
CA ILE A 268 20.43 -0.11 10.32
C ILE A 268 20.67 -1.11 9.20
N VAL A 269 21.88 -1.10 8.62
CA VAL A 269 22.24 -1.92 7.48
C VAL A 269 23.21 -3.05 7.80
N ALA A 270 23.99 -2.87 8.86
CA ALA A 270 25.03 -3.82 9.27
C ALA A 270 25.49 -3.54 10.70
N TYR A 271 26.40 -4.37 11.18
CA TYR A 271 27.14 -4.13 12.42
C TYR A 271 28.66 -4.21 12.16
N THR A 272 29.43 -3.46 12.93
CA THR A 272 30.90 -3.50 12.92
C THR A 272 31.41 -4.79 13.54
N TYR A 273 32.73 -5.04 13.43
CA TYR A 273 33.37 -6.13 14.17
C TYR A 273 33.18 -6.05 15.69
N ASP A 274 33.00 -4.82 16.24
CA ASP A 274 32.73 -4.53 17.66
C ASP A 274 31.23 -4.44 18.00
N ASP A 275 30.34 -4.98 17.15
CA ASP A 275 28.88 -5.02 17.35
C ASP A 275 28.19 -3.64 17.41
N LYS A 276 28.81 -2.59 16.88
CA LYS A 276 28.18 -1.28 16.76
C LYS A 276 27.31 -1.23 15.51
N PRO A 277 26.06 -0.70 15.60
CA PRO A 277 25.21 -0.57 14.42
C PRO A 277 25.79 0.43 13.41
N VAL A 278 25.67 0.09 12.13
CA VAL A 278 25.97 0.97 11.00
C VAL A 278 24.66 1.33 10.32
N THR A 279 24.43 2.62 10.11
CA THR A 279 23.18 3.14 9.57
C THR A 279 23.34 3.62 8.12
N CYS A 280 22.20 3.84 7.46
CA CYS A 280 22.13 4.48 6.15
C CYS A 280 22.82 5.87 6.16
N ALA A 281 22.75 6.61 7.30
CA ALA A 281 23.41 7.90 7.46
C ALA A 281 24.95 7.77 7.46
N ASP A 282 25.50 6.72 8.08
CA ASP A 282 26.95 6.47 8.11
C ASP A 282 27.49 6.23 6.67
N LEU A 283 26.69 5.56 5.84
CA LEU A 283 26.95 5.38 4.40
C LEU A 283 26.63 6.62 3.54
N LYS A 284 26.00 7.66 4.12
CA LYS A 284 25.56 8.90 3.43
C LYS A 284 24.59 8.64 2.26
N ALA A 285 23.82 7.55 2.34
CA ALA A 285 22.94 7.10 1.24
C ALA A 285 21.55 7.77 1.24
N GLN A 286 21.08 8.30 2.39
CA GLN A 286 19.70 8.80 2.57
C GLN A 286 19.30 9.88 1.58
N GLY A 287 20.24 10.73 1.13
CA GLY A 287 19.96 11.78 0.15
C GLY A 287 19.63 11.24 -1.25
N ALA A 288 20.43 10.29 -1.73
CA ALA A 288 20.21 9.63 -3.02
C ALA A 288 18.93 8.77 -3.00
N MET A 289 18.68 8.03 -1.92
CA MET A 289 17.45 7.28 -1.74
C MET A 289 16.22 8.20 -1.76
N THR A 290 16.27 9.35 -1.06
CA THR A 290 15.16 10.32 -1.06
C THR A 290 14.91 10.90 -2.45
N ALA A 291 15.96 11.15 -3.23
CA ALA A 291 15.84 11.63 -4.60
C ALA A 291 15.12 10.60 -5.50
N LEU A 292 15.44 9.31 -5.36
CA LEU A 292 14.73 8.22 -6.08
C LEU A 292 13.27 8.12 -5.69
N LEU A 293 12.92 8.42 -4.45
CA LEU A 293 11.59 8.24 -3.88
C LEU A 293 10.71 9.51 -3.96
N LYS A 294 11.21 10.64 -4.44
CA LYS A 294 10.49 11.93 -4.39
C LYS A 294 9.10 11.89 -5.03
N ASP A 295 8.98 11.23 -6.17
CA ASP A 295 7.71 11.11 -6.90
C ASP A 295 6.85 9.96 -6.36
N ALA A 296 7.49 8.89 -5.87
CA ALA A 296 6.81 7.77 -5.21
C ALA A 296 6.14 8.17 -3.88
N LEU A 297 6.52 9.30 -3.26
CA LEU A 297 5.90 9.81 -2.04
C LEU A 297 4.54 10.47 -2.31
N LYS A 298 4.20 10.81 -3.55
CA LYS A 298 2.91 11.39 -3.94
C LYS A 298 1.86 10.30 -4.11
N PRO A 299 0.69 10.39 -3.46
CA PRO A 299 -0.39 9.41 -3.64
C PRO A 299 -0.91 9.34 -5.06
N ASN A 300 -1.29 8.16 -5.50
CA ASN A 300 -1.89 7.93 -6.80
C ASN A 300 -3.42 8.07 -6.72
N LEU A 301 -3.98 8.91 -7.57
CA LEU A 301 -5.43 9.08 -7.75
C LEU A 301 -5.91 8.21 -8.90
N VAL A 302 -6.95 7.44 -8.63
CA VAL A 302 -7.73 6.64 -9.58
C VAL A 302 -9.22 6.73 -9.20
N GLN A 303 -10.06 5.87 -9.74
CA GLN A 303 -11.50 5.85 -9.46
C GLN A 303 -12.03 4.43 -9.26
N THR A 304 -13.16 4.30 -8.59
CA THR A 304 -13.94 3.07 -8.59
C THR A 304 -14.73 2.93 -9.89
N LEU A 305 -15.32 1.76 -10.15
CA LEU A 305 -16.23 1.56 -11.28
C LEU A 305 -17.41 2.55 -11.29
N GLU A 306 -17.84 3.01 -10.12
CA GLU A 306 -18.92 3.97 -9.94
C GLU A 306 -18.44 5.45 -9.94
N GLY A 307 -17.13 5.68 -10.20
CA GLY A 307 -16.55 7.02 -10.29
C GLY A 307 -16.24 7.67 -8.93
N ALA A 308 -16.21 6.90 -7.84
CA ALA A 308 -15.69 7.40 -6.57
C ALA A 308 -14.18 7.58 -6.65
N PRO A 309 -13.61 8.69 -6.11
CA PRO A 309 -12.17 8.85 -6.04
C PRO A 309 -11.54 7.78 -5.14
N ALA A 310 -10.39 7.26 -5.58
CA ALA A 310 -9.61 6.29 -4.83
C ALA A 310 -8.13 6.71 -4.83
N LEU A 311 -7.52 6.72 -3.64
CA LEU A 311 -6.09 6.92 -3.46
C LEU A 311 -5.44 5.56 -3.26
N VAL A 312 -4.53 5.19 -4.15
CA VAL A 312 -3.76 3.94 -4.07
C VAL A 312 -2.30 4.30 -3.83
N HIS A 313 -1.73 3.90 -2.68
CA HIS A 313 -0.39 4.35 -2.34
C HIS A 313 0.29 3.45 -1.32
N GLY A 314 1.49 2.95 -1.65
CA GLY A 314 2.26 2.03 -0.85
C GLY A 314 1.58 0.68 -0.65
N GLY A 315 2.33 -0.34 -0.28
CA GLY A 315 1.79 -1.69 -0.19
C GLY A 315 2.50 -2.61 0.82
N PRO A 316 2.87 -2.14 2.03
CA PRO A 316 3.61 -2.97 2.97
C PRO A 316 2.78 -4.16 3.43
N PHE A 317 3.41 -5.33 3.55
CA PHE A 317 2.74 -6.53 4.09
C PHE A 317 2.51 -6.40 5.59
N ALA A 318 1.33 -6.82 6.07
CA ALA A 318 0.96 -6.71 7.47
C ALA A 318 1.72 -7.68 8.40
N ASN A 319 2.25 -8.77 7.88
CA ASN A 319 3.10 -9.70 8.63
C ASN A 319 4.56 -9.24 8.73
N ILE A 320 4.97 -8.25 7.95
CA ILE A 320 6.33 -7.69 7.93
C ILE A 320 6.33 -6.29 8.56
N ALA A 321 5.37 -5.44 8.15
CA ALA A 321 5.25 -4.05 8.58
C ALA A 321 3.80 -3.74 9.03
N HIS A 322 3.32 -2.51 8.87
CA HIS A 322 2.01 -2.09 9.36
C HIS A 322 0.81 -2.57 8.49
N GLY A 323 1.04 -2.95 7.22
CA GLY A 323 0.01 -3.57 6.38
C GLY A 323 -1.14 -2.67 5.97
N CYS A 324 -0.92 -1.35 5.94
CA CYS A 324 -1.89 -0.33 5.55
C CYS A 324 -1.32 0.54 4.44
N ASN A 325 -2.15 1.34 3.76
CA ASN A 325 -1.67 2.34 2.83
C ASN A 325 -0.91 3.46 3.58
N SER A 326 -0.38 4.45 2.84
CA SER A 326 0.44 5.49 3.43
C SER A 326 -0.35 6.46 4.32
N VAL A 327 0.34 7.03 5.30
CA VAL A 327 -0.16 8.11 6.16
C VAL A 327 -0.56 9.33 5.32
N ILE A 328 0.23 9.68 4.29
CA ILE A 328 -0.05 10.79 3.38
C ILE A 328 -1.37 10.57 2.64
N ALA A 329 -1.59 9.39 2.04
CA ALA A 329 -2.83 9.10 1.31
C ALA A 329 -4.05 9.17 2.23
N THR A 330 -3.97 8.55 3.41
CA THR A 330 -5.05 8.58 4.40
C THR A 330 -5.35 10.01 4.89
N LYS A 331 -4.32 10.81 5.23
CA LYS A 331 -4.49 12.21 5.63
C LYS A 331 -5.11 13.04 4.50
N THR A 332 -4.62 12.89 3.27
CA THR A 332 -5.14 13.60 2.09
C THR A 332 -6.62 13.27 1.89
N ALA A 333 -7.00 12.00 1.91
CA ALA A 333 -8.39 11.58 1.79
C ALA A 333 -9.29 12.16 2.88
N LEU A 334 -8.81 12.21 4.14
CA LEU A 334 -9.56 12.78 5.27
C LEU A 334 -9.89 14.26 5.11
N TYR A 335 -9.02 15.06 4.48
CA TYR A 335 -9.30 16.47 4.22
C TYR A 335 -10.23 16.70 3.03
N LEU A 336 -10.37 15.72 2.14
CA LEU A 336 -11.11 15.82 0.89
C LEU A 336 -12.51 15.18 0.95
N SER A 337 -12.84 14.46 2.03
CA SER A 337 -14.07 13.67 2.09
C SER A 337 -14.82 13.81 3.43
N ASP A 338 -16.11 13.44 3.43
CA ASP A 338 -16.86 13.23 4.67
C ASP A 338 -16.50 11.89 5.32
N TYR A 339 -16.16 10.90 4.49
CA TYR A 339 -15.77 9.55 4.91
C TYR A 339 -14.58 9.06 4.09
N THR A 340 -13.50 8.75 4.78
CA THR A 340 -12.35 8.03 4.20
C THR A 340 -12.45 6.57 4.60
N ILE A 341 -12.51 5.68 3.63
CA ILE A 341 -12.60 4.24 3.87
C ILE A 341 -11.25 3.62 3.51
N THR A 342 -10.66 2.91 4.45
CA THR A 342 -9.38 2.23 4.26
C THR A 342 -9.44 0.80 4.79
N GLU A 343 -8.40 0.03 4.52
CA GLU A 343 -8.29 -1.36 4.97
C GLU A 343 -6.98 -1.64 5.68
N ALA A 344 -6.97 -2.65 6.54
CA ALA A 344 -5.78 -3.21 7.14
C ALA A 344 -5.58 -4.66 6.72
N GLY A 345 -4.34 -5.05 6.46
CA GLY A 345 -4.00 -6.39 5.99
C GLY A 345 -4.20 -7.48 7.04
N PHE A 346 -4.43 -8.70 6.60
CA PHE A 346 -4.68 -9.86 7.46
C PHE A 346 -5.90 -9.68 8.38
N GLY A 347 -5.83 -10.21 9.61
CA GLY A 347 -6.86 -10.06 10.62
C GLY A 347 -6.71 -8.80 11.48
N ALA A 348 -7.70 -8.56 12.32
CA ALA A 348 -7.73 -7.40 13.22
C ALA A 348 -6.60 -7.44 14.27
N ASP A 349 -6.20 -8.64 14.64
CA ASP A 349 -5.10 -8.94 15.56
C ASP A 349 -3.71 -8.63 14.99
N LEU A 350 -3.61 -8.28 13.71
CA LEU A 350 -2.36 -7.97 13.04
C LEU A 350 -2.39 -6.58 12.37
N GLY A 351 -3.12 -6.42 11.28
CA GLY A 351 -3.11 -5.18 10.52
C GLY A 351 -3.87 -4.05 11.20
N ALA A 352 -5.04 -4.31 11.79
CA ALA A 352 -5.80 -3.27 12.48
C ALA A 352 -5.13 -2.86 13.80
N GLU A 353 -4.53 -3.79 14.55
CA GLU A 353 -3.77 -3.46 15.76
C GLU A 353 -2.61 -2.51 15.46
N LYS A 354 -1.88 -2.75 14.37
CA LYS A 354 -0.78 -1.86 13.93
C LYS A 354 -1.24 -0.52 13.37
N PHE A 355 -2.50 -0.44 12.94
CA PHE A 355 -3.08 0.80 12.42
C PHE A 355 -3.36 1.81 13.53
N PHE A 356 -3.68 1.35 14.74
CA PHE A 356 -3.94 2.16 15.92
C PHE A 356 -2.67 2.55 16.66
#